data_6714fb8ff3b364a71bda3f6cd95b3e47
#
_entry.id   6714fb8ff3b364a71bda3f6cd95b3e47
#
_cell.length_a   1.000
_cell.length_b   1.000
_cell.length_c   1.000
_cell.angle_alpha   90.00
_cell.angle_beta   90.00
_cell.angle_gamma   90.00
#
_symmetry.space_group_name_H-M   'P 1'
#
loop_
_entity.id
_entity.type
_entity.pdbx_description
1 polymer ?
#
loop_
_entity_poly.entity_id
_entity_poly.type
_entity_poly.pdbx_seq_one_letter_code
_entity_poly.pdbx_strand_id
1 'polypeptide(L)'
;MKPTLFILAAGMGSRYGGLKQIDGLGPNGETIMDYSVFDALRAGFGKIVFVIRKDFEDDFRRVVLSKYADKVPCEICFQSVDKVPEGCTYNPERTKPWGTNHAVLMGKELIHDPFAVINADDFYGKDSFQVLADYLKSIEGTEGRYCMVGYRVANTLSENGSVSRGVCTTDANGCLTDVVERTKIEEKNGQIVYTENDVDTPLAPNTPVSMNMWGFTPEYFDYSDQAFRQFLAEKGNELKSEYYIPTLVNDLIRSGKATCRVLDTTSKWFGVTYAEDRPQVVMKINRLIQEGVYPAKLF
;
A
#
# COMPACT_ATOMS: atom_id res chain seq x y z
N MET A 1 -10.65 -19.90 -4.06
CA MET A 1 -10.13 -18.83 -4.95
C MET A 1 -8.72 -18.43 -4.53
N LYS A 2 -7.90 -17.90 -5.46
CA LYS A 2 -6.58 -17.33 -5.18
C LYS A 2 -6.67 -15.81 -5.36
N PRO A 3 -6.46 -14.99 -4.32
CA PRO A 3 -6.60 -13.54 -4.45
C PRO A 3 -5.52 -12.93 -5.36
N THR A 4 -5.78 -11.74 -5.87
CA THR A 4 -4.83 -10.96 -6.67
C THR A 4 -4.06 -10.00 -5.77
N LEU A 5 -2.74 -9.88 -5.94
CA LEU A 5 -1.93 -8.83 -5.34
C LEU A 5 -1.81 -7.67 -6.32
N PHE A 6 -2.20 -6.46 -5.89
CA PHE A 6 -2.08 -5.24 -6.66
C PHE A 6 -1.01 -4.32 -6.04
N ILE A 7 0.07 -4.07 -6.78
CA ILE A 7 1.24 -3.33 -6.30
C ILE A 7 1.24 -1.93 -6.90
N LEU A 8 1.18 -0.92 -6.02
CA LEU A 8 1.25 0.48 -6.40
C LEU A 8 2.69 0.91 -6.64
N ALA A 9 3.09 0.96 -7.91
CA ALA A 9 4.45 1.26 -8.33
C ALA A 9 4.57 2.51 -9.23
N ALA A 10 3.49 3.27 -9.44
CA ALA A 10 3.49 4.47 -10.29
C ALA A 10 4.20 5.68 -9.67
N GLY A 11 4.34 5.72 -8.33
CA GLY A 11 5.12 6.72 -7.60
C GLY A 11 6.64 6.57 -7.71
N MET A 12 7.09 5.54 -8.43
CA MET A 12 8.49 5.18 -8.61
C MET A 12 9.27 6.28 -9.33
N GLY A 13 10.31 6.78 -8.69
CA GLY A 13 11.31 7.61 -9.37
C GLY A 13 11.17 9.12 -9.27
N SER A 14 10.10 9.68 -8.69
CA SER A 14 9.97 11.15 -8.60
C SER A 14 10.97 11.82 -7.63
N ARG A 15 11.49 11.08 -6.65
CA ARG A 15 12.37 11.65 -5.61
C ARG A 15 13.87 11.40 -5.82
N TYR A 16 14.27 10.46 -6.70
CA TYR A 16 15.67 10.01 -6.83
C TYR A 16 16.17 9.88 -8.28
N GLY A 17 15.45 10.38 -9.28
CA GLY A 17 15.86 10.36 -10.69
C GLY A 17 16.05 8.97 -11.30
N GLY A 18 15.52 7.91 -10.65
CA GLY A 18 15.64 6.52 -11.08
C GLY A 18 14.61 5.59 -10.44
N LEU A 19 14.58 4.34 -10.85
CA LEU A 19 13.70 3.29 -10.32
C LEU A 19 14.17 2.86 -8.90
N LYS A 20 13.77 3.57 -7.85
CA LYS A 20 14.12 3.28 -6.45
C LYS A 20 13.82 1.83 -6.03
N GLN A 21 12.85 1.21 -6.66
CA GLN A 21 12.40 -0.15 -6.38
C GLN A 21 13.31 -1.21 -7.02
N ILE A 22 14.31 -0.77 -7.78
CA ILE A 22 15.38 -1.61 -8.33
C ILE A 22 16.61 -1.59 -7.40
N ASP A 23 16.61 -0.76 -6.35
CA ASP A 23 17.73 -0.72 -5.39
C ASP A 23 17.74 -2.01 -4.57
N GLY A 24 18.76 -2.82 -4.80
CA GLY A 24 18.95 -4.10 -4.12
C GLY A 24 19.28 -3.90 -2.63
N LEU A 25 18.51 -4.54 -1.78
CA LEU A 25 18.65 -4.53 -0.32
C LEU A 25 18.99 -5.92 0.23
N GLY A 26 18.63 -6.97 -0.50
CA GLY A 26 18.98 -8.35 -0.19
C GLY A 26 20.38 -8.73 -0.71
N PRO A 27 20.91 -9.88 -0.26
CA PRO A 27 22.30 -10.31 -0.54
C PRO A 27 22.57 -10.60 -2.02
N ASN A 28 21.55 -10.90 -2.82
CA ASN A 28 21.68 -11.14 -4.27
C ASN A 28 21.05 -10.01 -5.09
N GLY A 29 20.85 -8.83 -4.50
CA GLY A 29 20.24 -7.69 -5.16
C GLY A 29 18.71 -7.70 -5.15
N GLU A 30 18.11 -8.50 -4.27
CA GLU A 30 16.66 -8.50 -4.08
C GLU A 30 16.18 -7.13 -3.58
N THR A 31 15.11 -6.64 -4.18
CA THR A 31 14.45 -5.39 -3.80
C THR A 31 13.41 -5.64 -2.70
N ILE A 32 12.91 -4.60 -2.04
CA ILE A 32 11.78 -4.71 -1.08
C ILE A 32 10.57 -5.39 -1.78
N MET A 33 10.28 -5.03 -3.00
CA MET A 33 9.18 -5.60 -3.77
C MET A 33 9.36 -7.10 -4.03
N ASP A 34 10.59 -7.60 -4.22
CA ASP A 34 10.85 -9.03 -4.39
C ASP A 34 10.42 -9.82 -3.14
N TYR A 35 10.65 -9.29 -1.92
CA TYR A 35 10.17 -9.89 -0.67
C TYR A 35 8.64 -9.89 -0.59
N SER A 36 7.99 -8.80 -0.99
CA SER A 36 6.52 -8.73 -1.03
C SER A 36 5.92 -9.74 -2.00
N VAL A 37 6.49 -9.90 -3.19
CA VAL A 37 6.06 -10.91 -4.16
C VAL A 37 6.29 -12.32 -3.62
N PHE A 38 7.44 -12.59 -3.02
CA PHE A 38 7.75 -13.89 -2.42
C PHE A 38 6.76 -14.24 -1.30
N ASP A 39 6.45 -13.29 -0.41
CA ASP A 39 5.49 -13.48 0.66
C ASP A 39 4.07 -13.71 0.15
N ALA A 40 3.66 -12.97 -0.88
CA ALA A 40 2.35 -13.16 -1.51
C ALA A 40 2.22 -14.55 -2.13
N LEU A 41 3.25 -15.03 -2.84
CA LEU A 41 3.23 -16.36 -3.44
C LEU A 41 3.09 -17.46 -2.40
N ARG A 42 3.87 -17.40 -1.32
CA ARG A 42 3.76 -18.42 -0.24
C ARG A 42 2.47 -18.32 0.58
N ALA A 43 1.80 -17.14 0.62
CA ALA A 43 0.47 -16.98 1.21
C ALA A 43 -0.66 -17.46 0.28
N GLY A 44 -0.37 -17.73 -1.00
CA GLY A 44 -1.30 -18.32 -1.95
C GLY A 44 -2.00 -17.30 -2.86
N PHE A 45 -1.45 -16.11 -3.06
CA PHE A 45 -1.87 -15.21 -4.13
C PHE A 45 -1.61 -15.86 -5.49
N GLY A 46 -2.55 -15.71 -6.43
CA GLY A 46 -2.53 -16.41 -7.72
C GLY A 46 -2.25 -15.53 -8.93
N LYS A 47 -2.20 -14.21 -8.73
CA LYS A 47 -1.96 -13.22 -9.79
C LYS A 47 -1.35 -11.97 -9.17
N ILE A 48 -0.49 -11.29 -9.92
CA ILE A 48 0.06 -9.99 -9.53
C ILE A 48 -0.27 -8.97 -10.62
N VAL A 49 -0.78 -7.83 -10.21
CA VAL A 49 -1.00 -6.67 -11.08
C VAL A 49 -0.13 -5.53 -10.57
N PHE A 50 0.55 -4.85 -11.47
CA PHE A 50 1.35 -3.68 -11.16
C PHE A 50 0.75 -2.45 -11.81
N VAL A 51 0.58 -1.37 -11.06
CA VAL A 51 0.32 -0.07 -11.66
C VAL A 51 1.62 0.72 -11.70
N ILE A 52 2.01 1.13 -12.91
CA ILE A 52 3.24 1.89 -13.17
C ILE A 52 2.95 3.11 -14.04
N ARG A 53 3.94 3.94 -14.27
CA ARG A 53 3.90 4.96 -15.32
C ARG A 53 4.29 4.33 -16.66
N LYS A 54 3.69 4.81 -17.74
CA LYS A 54 3.93 4.26 -19.10
C LYS A 54 5.38 4.41 -19.55
N ASP A 55 6.04 5.48 -19.18
CA ASP A 55 7.44 5.77 -19.54
C ASP A 55 8.46 4.79 -18.90
N PHE A 56 8.05 3.98 -17.94
CA PHE A 56 8.89 2.95 -17.31
C PHE A 56 8.59 1.52 -17.80
N GLU A 57 7.67 1.33 -18.72
CA GLU A 57 7.19 -0.01 -19.09
C GLU A 57 8.31 -0.96 -19.52
N ASP A 58 9.15 -0.54 -20.45
CA ASP A 58 10.18 -1.41 -21.04
C ASP A 58 11.21 -1.86 -19.99
N ASP A 59 11.68 -0.93 -19.17
CA ASP A 59 12.61 -1.23 -18.08
C ASP A 59 11.95 -2.09 -17.00
N PHE A 60 10.70 -1.83 -16.67
CA PHE A 60 9.95 -2.61 -15.68
C PHE A 60 9.76 -4.05 -16.16
N ARG A 61 9.38 -4.25 -17.41
CA ARG A 61 9.27 -5.59 -18.01
C ARG A 61 10.59 -6.34 -17.99
N ARG A 62 11.67 -5.68 -18.41
CA ARG A 62 13.00 -6.26 -18.50
C ARG A 62 13.59 -6.61 -17.13
N VAL A 63 13.44 -5.76 -16.13
CA VAL A 63 14.15 -5.87 -14.85
C VAL A 63 13.27 -6.48 -13.77
N VAL A 64 11.98 -6.19 -13.74
CA VAL A 64 11.07 -6.62 -12.67
C VAL A 64 10.26 -7.85 -13.08
N LEU A 65 9.46 -7.74 -14.16
CA LEU A 65 8.60 -8.85 -14.56
C LEU A 65 9.36 -10.11 -14.94
N SER A 66 10.54 -9.98 -15.52
CA SER A 66 11.38 -11.13 -15.87
C SER A 66 11.71 -12.04 -14.68
N LYS A 67 11.69 -11.50 -13.46
CA LYS A 67 11.92 -12.27 -12.22
C LYS A 67 10.75 -13.19 -11.85
N TYR A 68 9.53 -12.84 -12.27
CA TYR A 68 8.30 -13.48 -11.80
C TYR A 68 7.54 -14.23 -12.90
N ALA A 69 7.90 -14.03 -14.17
CA ALA A 69 7.14 -14.50 -15.33
C ALA A 69 6.88 -16.01 -15.37
N ASP A 70 7.79 -16.81 -14.84
CA ASP A 70 7.69 -18.28 -14.74
C ASP A 70 7.04 -18.76 -13.43
N LYS A 71 6.69 -17.87 -12.51
CA LYS A 71 6.23 -18.21 -11.16
C LYS A 71 4.76 -17.89 -10.94
N VAL A 72 4.26 -16.81 -11.52
CA VAL A 72 2.89 -16.34 -11.34
C VAL A 72 2.47 -15.45 -12.51
N PRO A 73 1.19 -15.49 -12.95
CA PRO A 73 0.66 -14.52 -13.91
C PRO A 73 0.85 -13.09 -13.42
N CYS A 74 1.49 -12.26 -14.25
CA CYS A 74 1.75 -10.85 -13.98
C CYS A 74 1.15 -9.97 -15.07
N GLU A 75 0.45 -8.91 -14.68
CA GLU A 75 -0.11 -7.91 -15.59
C GLU A 75 0.31 -6.50 -15.18
N ILE A 76 0.25 -5.56 -16.11
CA ILE A 76 0.58 -4.15 -15.90
C ILE A 76 -0.59 -3.28 -16.32
N CYS A 77 -0.93 -2.29 -15.51
CA CYS A 77 -1.75 -1.15 -15.90
C CYS A 77 -0.98 0.17 -15.68
N PHE A 78 -1.50 1.25 -16.23
CA PHE A 78 -0.78 2.52 -16.25
C PHE A 78 -1.58 3.62 -15.58
N GLN A 79 -0.93 4.34 -14.67
CA GLN A 79 -1.44 5.56 -14.09
C GLN A 79 -0.84 6.78 -14.82
N SER A 80 -1.71 7.68 -15.25
CA SER A 80 -1.33 8.99 -15.77
C SER A 80 -2.41 10.03 -15.48
N VAL A 81 -2.09 11.30 -15.55
CA VAL A 81 -3.00 12.40 -15.17
C VAL A 81 -4.23 12.46 -16.10
N ASP A 82 -4.05 12.10 -17.36
CA ASP A 82 -5.10 12.08 -18.40
C ASP A 82 -6.07 10.91 -18.30
N LYS A 83 -5.78 9.92 -17.44
CA LYS A 83 -6.68 8.78 -17.19
C LYS A 83 -7.82 9.19 -16.26
N VAL A 84 -8.77 9.93 -16.80
CA VAL A 84 -9.99 10.36 -16.11
C VAL A 84 -11.22 9.73 -16.76
N PRO A 85 -12.30 9.51 -16.00
CA PRO A 85 -13.52 8.95 -16.56
C PRO A 85 -14.13 9.84 -17.64
N GLU A 86 -14.79 9.24 -18.64
CA GLU A 86 -15.44 9.96 -19.72
C GLU A 86 -16.42 11.03 -19.20
N GLY A 87 -16.37 12.21 -19.80
CA GLY A 87 -17.16 13.38 -19.41
C GLY A 87 -16.61 14.18 -18.23
N CYS A 88 -15.55 13.73 -17.58
CA CYS A 88 -14.87 14.52 -16.54
C CYS A 88 -13.81 15.44 -17.11
N THR A 89 -13.62 16.59 -16.48
CA THR A 89 -12.61 17.59 -16.84
C THR A 89 -11.68 17.88 -15.68
N TYR A 90 -10.50 18.35 -15.98
CA TYR A 90 -9.50 18.72 -14.97
C TYR A 90 -8.63 19.87 -15.50
N ASN A 91 -7.85 20.49 -14.60
CA ASN A 91 -6.92 21.56 -14.99
C ASN A 91 -5.81 20.99 -15.90
N PRO A 92 -5.68 21.48 -17.15
CA PRO A 92 -4.70 20.98 -18.11
C PRO A 92 -3.22 21.22 -17.69
N GLU A 93 -2.98 22.12 -16.75
CA GLU A 93 -1.64 22.37 -16.21
C GLU A 93 -1.23 21.36 -15.11
N ARG A 94 -2.14 20.48 -14.72
CA ARG A 94 -1.85 19.49 -13.70
C ARG A 94 -0.84 18.46 -14.19
N THR A 95 0.24 18.28 -13.42
CA THR A 95 1.26 17.25 -13.65
C THR A 95 1.30 16.21 -12.51
N LYS A 96 0.72 16.56 -11.34
CA LYS A 96 0.73 15.68 -10.19
C LYS A 96 -0.26 14.51 -10.38
N PRO A 97 0.12 13.24 -10.13
CA PRO A 97 -0.80 12.11 -10.10
C PRO A 97 -1.97 12.34 -9.13
N TRP A 98 -3.10 11.69 -9.40
CA TRP A 98 -4.34 11.88 -8.63
C TRP A 98 -4.35 11.20 -7.26
N GLY A 99 -3.32 10.44 -6.91
CA GLY A 99 -3.22 9.76 -5.63
C GLY A 99 -3.41 8.24 -5.70
N THR A 100 -3.37 7.60 -4.52
CA THR A 100 -3.33 6.13 -4.40
C THR A 100 -4.61 5.46 -4.85
N ASN A 101 -5.78 6.07 -4.61
CA ASN A 101 -7.04 5.46 -5.03
C ASN A 101 -7.25 5.52 -6.55
N HIS A 102 -6.76 6.57 -7.20
CA HIS A 102 -6.72 6.60 -8.67
C HIS A 102 -5.79 5.51 -9.23
N ALA A 103 -4.66 5.25 -8.58
CA ALA A 103 -3.79 4.15 -8.97
C ALA A 103 -4.52 2.80 -8.89
N VAL A 104 -5.28 2.58 -7.80
CA VAL A 104 -6.12 1.38 -7.65
C VAL A 104 -7.14 1.28 -8.77
N LEU A 105 -7.81 2.37 -9.11
CA LEU A 105 -8.84 2.39 -10.18
C LEU A 105 -8.31 1.90 -11.53
N MET A 106 -7.02 2.08 -11.82
CA MET A 106 -6.40 1.59 -13.07
C MET A 106 -6.41 0.07 -13.19
N GLY A 107 -6.60 -0.67 -12.12
CA GLY A 107 -6.69 -2.14 -12.10
C GLY A 107 -8.06 -2.71 -12.45
N LYS A 108 -9.10 -1.89 -12.60
CA LYS A 108 -10.50 -2.30 -12.75
C LYS A 108 -10.71 -3.39 -13.82
N GLU A 109 -10.12 -3.22 -15.00
CA GLU A 109 -10.29 -4.15 -16.11
C GLU A 109 -9.46 -5.45 -15.98
N LEU A 110 -8.54 -5.50 -15.02
CA LEU A 110 -7.63 -6.62 -14.84
C LEU A 110 -7.94 -7.47 -13.61
N ILE A 111 -8.70 -6.93 -12.64
CA ILE A 111 -8.90 -7.56 -11.33
C ILE A 111 -10.40 -7.83 -11.13
N HIS A 112 -10.77 -9.10 -11.05
CA HIS A 112 -12.16 -9.55 -10.95
C HIS A 112 -12.42 -10.42 -9.70
N ASP A 113 -11.36 -10.76 -8.97
CA ASP A 113 -11.40 -11.51 -7.71
C ASP A 113 -11.08 -10.59 -6.53
N PRO A 114 -11.35 -10.98 -5.27
CA PRO A 114 -10.83 -10.28 -4.11
C PRO A 114 -9.32 -10.04 -4.21
N PHE A 115 -8.90 -8.84 -3.84
CA PHE A 115 -7.52 -8.40 -4.08
C PHE A 115 -6.93 -7.62 -2.91
N ALA A 116 -5.62 -7.71 -2.79
CA ALA A 116 -4.82 -6.91 -1.89
C ALA A 116 -4.18 -5.73 -2.62
N VAL A 117 -4.02 -4.61 -1.93
CA VAL A 117 -3.28 -3.44 -2.40
C VAL A 117 -2.11 -3.18 -1.46
N ILE A 118 -0.92 -2.98 -2.03
CA ILE A 118 0.30 -2.63 -1.29
C ILE A 118 1.11 -1.56 -2.04
N ASN A 119 1.99 -0.88 -1.32
CA ASN A 119 3.04 -0.05 -1.91
C ASN A 119 4.22 -0.92 -2.37
N ALA A 120 4.90 -0.52 -3.44
CA ALA A 120 6.04 -1.24 -3.99
C ALA A 120 7.34 -1.10 -3.19
N ASP A 121 7.43 -0.07 -2.33
CA ASP A 121 8.63 0.35 -1.60
C ASP A 121 8.56 0.09 -0.08
N ASP A 122 7.54 -0.62 0.37
CA ASP A 122 7.32 -1.00 1.78
C ASP A 122 7.56 -2.49 2.01
N PHE A 123 8.25 -2.83 3.10
CA PHE A 123 8.39 -4.20 3.57
C PHE A 123 7.29 -4.52 4.58
N TYR A 124 6.44 -5.48 4.24
CA TYR A 124 5.26 -5.83 5.03
C TYR A 124 5.44 -7.07 5.91
N GLY A 125 6.28 -8.02 5.48
CA GLY A 125 6.59 -9.25 6.21
C GLY A 125 5.58 -10.39 6.00
N LYS A 126 6.06 -11.60 6.23
CA LYS A 126 5.39 -12.87 5.92
C LYS A 126 3.97 -12.98 6.47
N ASP A 127 3.81 -12.71 7.78
CA ASP A 127 2.54 -12.91 8.47
C ASP A 127 1.45 -11.97 7.94
N SER A 128 1.81 -10.75 7.57
CA SER A 128 0.87 -9.77 6.99
C SER A 128 0.22 -10.28 5.71
N PHE A 129 0.98 -10.89 4.81
CA PHE A 129 0.43 -11.51 3.60
C PHE A 129 -0.43 -12.73 3.91
N GLN A 130 -0.05 -13.52 4.92
CA GLN A 130 -0.84 -14.69 5.31
C GLN A 130 -2.21 -14.30 5.86
N VAL A 131 -2.26 -13.40 6.85
CA VAL A 131 -3.55 -12.95 7.43
C VAL A 131 -4.44 -12.27 6.40
N LEU A 132 -3.83 -11.51 5.48
CA LEU A 132 -4.54 -10.84 4.40
C LEU A 132 -5.11 -11.84 3.39
N ALA A 133 -4.31 -12.81 2.95
CA ALA A 133 -4.75 -13.85 2.01
C ALA A 133 -5.89 -14.70 2.60
N ASP A 134 -5.79 -15.07 3.88
CA ASP A 134 -6.80 -15.88 4.56
C ASP A 134 -8.13 -15.11 4.70
N TYR A 135 -8.07 -13.83 5.03
CA TYR A 135 -9.26 -13.00 5.07
C TYR A 135 -9.89 -12.84 3.68
N LEU A 136 -9.11 -12.52 2.66
CA LEU A 136 -9.62 -12.36 1.28
C LEU A 136 -10.30 -13.63 0.77
N LYS A 137 -9.75 -14.82 1.09
CA LYS A 137 -10.40 -16.09 0.77
C LYS A 137 -11.72 -16.28 1.51
N SER A 138 -11.83 -15.80 2.75
CA SER A 138 -13.04 -15.92 3.57
C SER A 138 -14.20 -15.04 3.10
N ILE A 139 -13.91 -13.99 2.33
CA ILE A 139 -14.91 -13.03 1.82
C ILE A 139 -15.22 -13.22 0.33
N GLU A 140 -14.76 -14.31 -0.27
CA GLU A 140 -15.08 -14.67 -1.67
C GLU A 140 -16.60 -14.68 -1.88
N GLY A 141 -17.07 -14.01 -2.95
CA GLY A 141 -18.49 -13.92 -3.29
C GLY A 141 -19.33 -13.01 -2.40
N THR A 142 -18.69 -12.22 -1.53
CA THR A 142 -19.36 -11.17 -0.74
C THR A 142 -19.02 -9.79 -1.32
N GLU A 143 -19.81 -8.78 -0.94
CA GLU A 143 -19.61 -7.38 -1.31
C GLU A 143 -19.51 -6.51 -0.06
N GLY A 144 -18.80 -5.38 -0.13
CA GLY A 144 -18.66 -4.40 0.95
C GLY A 144 -17.92 -4.94 2.18
N ARG A 145 -17.17 -6.02 2.03
CA ARG A 145 -16.37 -6.59 3.13
C ARG A 145 -14.89 -6.41 2.84
N TYR A 146 -14.32 -5.37 3.42
CA TYR A 146 -12.93 -4.99 3.23
C TYR A 146 -12.10 -5.31 4.46
N CYS A 147 -10.79 -5.22 4.30
CA CYS A 147 -9.85 -5.30 5.41
C CYS A 147 -8.63 -4.42 5.18
N MET A 148 -7.89 -4.17 6.23
CA MET A 148 -6.54 -3.65 6.17
C MET A 148 -5.68 -4.33 7.22
N VAL A 149 -4.39 -4.43 6.97
CA VAL A 149 -3.44 -4.89 7.98
C VAL A 149 -3.06 -3.71 8.85
N GLY A 150 -3.37 -3.80 10.16
CA GLY A 150 -3.02 -2.80 11.16
C GLY A 150 -1.68 -3.12 11.81
N TYR A 151 -0.69 -2.27 11.59
CA TYR A 151 0.60 -2.37 12.26
C TYR A 151 0.57 -1.59 13.57
N ARG A 152 1.30 -2.04 14.57
CA ARG A 152 1.47 -1.28 15.81
C ARG A 152 2.38 -0.08 15.52
N VAL A 153 1.97 1.13 15.95
CA VAL A 153 2.72 2.35 15.66
C VAL A 153 4.18 2.25 16.10
N ALA A 154 4.45 1.62 17.25
CA ALA A 154 5.81 1.38 17.74
C ALA A 154 6.71 0.58 16.78
N ASN A 155 6.12 -0.22 15.88
CA ASN A 155 6.84 -1.02 14.89
C ASN A 155 6.99 -0.32 13.54
N THR A 156 6.67 0.97 13.44
CA THR A 156 6.67 1.73 12.18
C THR A 156 7.43 3.06 12.25
N LEU A 157 8.12 3.31 13.35
CA LEU A 157 8.90 4.53 13.56
C LEU A 157 10.24 4.47 12.80
N SER A 158 10.82 5.63 12.52
CA SER A 158 12.20 5.80 12.04
C SER A 158 13.05 6.42 13.13
N GLU A 159 14.30 5.97 13.25
CA GLU A 159 15.31 6.59 14.13
C GLU A 159 15.87 7.89 13.54
N ASN A 160 15.62 8.15 12.25
CA ASN A 160 16.20 9.26 11.51
C ASN A 160 15.26 10.46 11.38
N GLY A 161 14.06 10.38 11.96
CA GLY A 161 13.12 11.50 11.95
C GLY A 161 11.67 11.09 12.15
N SER A 162 10.79 12.07 12.12
CA SER A 162 9.36 11.85 12.25
C SER A 162 8.77 11.17 11.01
N VAL A 163 7.67 10.44 11.20
CA VAL A 163 6.96 9.71 10.14
C VAL A 163 5.50 10.14 10.07
N SER A 164 4.84 9.86 8.94
CA SER A 164 3.39 10.04 8.76
C SER A 164 2.71 8.69 8.68
N ARG A 165 1.57 8.51 9.39
CA ARG A 165 0.81 7.26 9.43
C ARG A 165 -0.69 7.52 9.49
N GLY A 166 -1.45 6.68 8.84
CA GLY A 166 -2.90 6.62 9.02
C GLY A 166 -3.25 5.97 10.36
N VAL A 167 -3.50 6.77 11.39
CA VAL A 167 -3.87 6.28 12.72
C VAL A 167 -5.31 5.79 12.69
N CYS A 168 -5.51 4.52 13.08
CA CYS A 168 -6.78 3.83 12.98
C CYS A 168 -7.53 3.82 14.30
N THR A 169 -8.85 4.01 14.23
CA THR A 169 -9.79 3.75 15.32
C THR A 169 -10.65 2.56 14.95
N THR A 170 -10.87 1.65 15.91
CA THR A 170 -11.67 0.43 15.69
C THR A 170 -12.82 0.34 16.67
N ASP A 171 -13.89 -0.34 16.28
CA ASP A 171 -14.97 -0.74 17.18
C ASP A 171 -14.59 -1.97 18.04
N ALA A 172 -15.50 -2.39 18.90
CA ALA A 172 -15.32 -3.55 19.78
C ALA A 172 -15.16 -4.88 18.99
N ASN A 173 -15.58 -4.93 17.73
CA ASN A 173 -15.45 -6.08 16.85
C ASN A 173 -14.13 -6.05 16.05
N GLY A 174 -13.30 -5.02 16.22
CA GLY A 174 -12.07 -4.82 15.46
C GLY A 174 -12.29 -4.37 14.02
N CYS A 175 -13.45 -3.76 13.71
CA CYS A 175 -13.69 -3.11 12.44
C CYS A 175 -13.26 -1.65 12.50
N LEU A 176 -12.67 -1.16 11.42
CA LEU A 176 -12.24 0.22 11.26
C LEU A 176 -13.45 1.15 11.33
N THR A 177 -13.39 2.16 12.19
CA THR A 177 -14.40 3.22 12.27
C THR A 177 -13.89 4.53 11.69
N ASP A 178 -12.58 4.74 11.74
CA ASP A 178 -11.93 5.91 11.16
C ASP A 178 -10.44 5.65 10.91
N VAL A 179 -9.88 6.31 9.91
CA VAL A 179 -8.44 6.38 9.67
C VAL A 179 -8.05 7.83 9.38
N VAL A 180 -7.17 8.38 10.20
CA VAL A 180 -6.74 9.76 10.12
C VAL A 180 -5.24 9.83 9.90
N GLU A 181 -4.82 10.47 8.81
CA GLU A 181 -3.40 10.70 8.57
C GLU A 181 -2.85 11.66 9.62
N ARG A 182 -1.88 11.18 10.41
CA ARG A 182 -1.12 11.97 11.37
C ARG A 182 0.30 12.12 10.88
N THR A 183 0.72 13.34 10.75
CA THR A 183 2.10 13.71 10.40
C THR A 183 2.93 13.91 11.67
N LYS A 184 4.26 13.92 11.53
CA LYS A 184 5.20 14.17 12.63
C LYS A 184 4.97 13.23 13.82
N ILE A 185 4.85 11.91 13.55
CA ILE A 185 4.85 10.89 14.60
C ILE A 185 6.31 10.55 14.91
N GLU A 186 6.69 10.63 16.17
CA GLU A 186 8.05 10.37 16.63
C GLU A 186 8.06 9.97 18.11
N GLU A 187 9.17 9.45 18.60
CA GLU A 187 9.38 9.21 20.02
C GLU A 187 10.02 10.45 20.67
N LYS A 188 9.37 11.01 21.68
CA LYS A 188 9.86 12.10 22.51
C LYS A 188 9.85 11.69 23.98
N ASN A 189 11.00 11.73 24.64
CA ASN A 189 11.14 11.40 26.08
C ASN A 189 10.55 10.02 26.44
N GLY A 190 10.73 9.01 25.58
CA GLY A 190 10.23 7.65 25.81
C GLY A 190 8.74 7.48 25.56
N GLN A 191 8.07 8.45 24.95
CA GLN A 191 6.67 8.40 24.59
C GLN A 191 6.46 8.65 23.09
N ILE A 192 5.63 7.84 22.44
CA ILE A 192 5.24 8.07 21.05
C ILE A 192 4.19 9.17 21.02
N VAL A 193 4.42 10.20 20.22
CA VAL A 193 3.50 11.33 20.05
C VAL A 193 3.32 11.65 18.56
N TYR A 194 2.20 12.26 18.21
CA TYR A 194 2.10 13.03 16.98
C TYR A 194 1.96 14.51 17.31
N THR A 195 2.57 15.35 16.49
CA THR A 195 2.53 16.80 16.67
C THR A 195 1.58 17.43 15.65
N GLU A 196 0.58 18.13 16.12
CA GLU A 196 -0.38 18.88 15.29
C GLU A 196 -0.60 20.26 15.90
N ASN A 197 -0.47 21.32 15.10
CA ASN A 197 -0.55 22.72 15.57
C ASN A 197 0.38 22.99 16.78
N ASP A 198 1.59 22.48 16.75
CA ASP A 198 2.59 22.56 17.80
C ASP A 198 2.17 21.93 19.16
N VAL A 199 1.16 21.08 19.15
CA VAL A 199 0.71 20.30 20.30
C VAL A 199 1.07 18.83 20.11
N ASP A 200 1.80 18.27 21.07
CA ASP A 200 2.12 16.86 21.11
C ASP A 200 0.97 16.07 21.76
N THR A 201 0.47 15.09 21.02
CA THR A 201 -0.59 14.18 21.51
C THR A 201 -0.04 12.76 21.61
N PRO A 202 -0.11 12.11 22.78
CA PRO A 202 0.39 10.75 22.97
C PRO A 202 -0.36 9.71 22.13
N LEU A 203 0.38 8.70 21.64
CA LEU A 203 -0.14 7.48 21.05
C LEU A 203 0.32 6.28 21.86
N ALA A 204 -0.60 5.37 22.15
CA ALA A 204 -0.23 4.09 22.77
C ALA A 204 0.65 3.29 21.78
N PRO A 205 1.71 2.59 22.25
CA PRO A 205 2.63 1.85 21.36
C PRO A 205 1.94 0.80 20.47
N ASN A 206 0.81 0.26 20.94
CA ASN A 206 0.01 -0.73 20.22
C ASN A 206 -1.13 -0.13 19.38
N THR A 207 -1.21 1.20 19.26
CA THR A 207 -2.19 1.85 18.37
C THR A 207 -2.04 1.34 16.96
N PRO A 208 -3.12 0.83 16.32
CA PRO A 208 -3.05 0.35 14.95
C PRO A 208 -2.88 1.52 13.97
N VAL A 209 -1.98 1.35 13.02
CA VAL A 209 -1.75 2.31 11.94
C VAL A 209 -1.81 1.61 10.59
N SER A 210 -2.33 2.32 9.60
CA SER A 210 -2.32 1.89 8.20
C SER A 210 -0.95 2.16 7.59
N MET A 211 -0.40 1.13 6.96
CA MET A 211 0.77 1.22 6.10
C MET A 211 0.39 0.97 4.63
N ASN A 212 -0.85 1.31 4.27
CA ASN A 212 -1.42 1.16 2.93
C ASN A 212 -1.46 -0.31 2.43
N MET A 213 -1.69 -1.25 3.36
CA MET A 213 -1.90 -2.66 3.04
C MET A 213 -3.38 -3.00 3.22
N TRP A 214 -4.13 -3.04 2.12
CA TRP A 214 -5.57 -3.16 2.07
C TRP A 214 -6.04 -4.43 1.39
N GLY A 215 -7.26 -4.84 1.70
CA GLY A 215 -7.95 -5.93 1.01
C GLY A 215 -9.38 -5.53 0.64
N PHE A 216 -9.75 -5.79 -0.61
CA PHE A 216 -11.03 -5.37 -1.18
C PHE A 216 -11.69 -6.50 -1.96
N THR A 217 -13.01 -6.40 -2.11
CA THR A 217 -13.80 -7.13 -3.09
C THR A 217 -13.97 -6.28 -4.37
N PRO A 218 -14.22 -6.89 -5.57
CA PRO A 218 -14.13 -6.19 -6.86
C PRO A 218 -15.07 -4.99 -7.03
N GLU A 219 -16.21 -4.97 -6.35
CA GLU A 219 -17.15 -3.83 -6.43
C GLU A 219 -16.56 -2.53 -5.87
N TYR A 220 -15.44 -2.60 -5.14
CA TYR A 220 -14.68 -1.42 -4.74
C TYR A 220 -14.32 -0.51 -5.91
N PHE A 221 -14.07 -1.09 -7.09
CA PHE A 221 -13.76 -0.32 -8.29
C PHE A 221 -14.94 0.56 -8.73
N ASP A 222 -16.20 0.09 -8.58
CA ASP A 222 -17.38 0.86 -8.95
C ASP A 222 -17.60 2.03 -7.98
N TYR A 223 -17.41 1.80 -6.68
CA TYR A 223 -17.43 2.88 -5.69
C TYR A 223 -16.29 3.88 -5.94
N SER A 224 -15.11 3.39 -6.27
CA SER A 224 -13.95 4.24 -6.57
C SER A 224 -14.17 5.10 -7.82
N ASP A 225 -14.75 4.55 -8.90
CA ASP A 225 -15.06 5.32 -10.10
C ASP A 225 -16.07 6.44 -9.81
N GLN A 226 -17.18 6.13 -9.11
CA GLN A 226 -18.18 7.11 -8.74
C GLN A 226 -17.61 8.23 -7.86
N ALA A 227 -16.86 7.87 -6.84
CA ALA A 227 -16.25 8.85 -5.94
C ALA A 227 -15.15 9.68 -6.64
N PHE A 228 -14.42 9.09 -7.61
CA PHE A 228 -13.44 9.84 -8.39
C PHE A 228 -14.09 10.87 -9.31
N ARG A 229 -15.25 10.55 -9.93
CA ARG A 229 -16.04 11.53 -10.70
C ARG A 229 -16.46 12.71 -9.84
N GLN A 230 -16.95 12.45 -8.63
CA GLN A 230 -17.30 13.50 -7.68
C GLN A 230 -16.07 14.32 -7.26
N PHE A 231 -14.97 13.66 -6.93
CA PHE A 231 -13.71 14.32 -6.61
C PHE A 231 -13.23 15.25 -7.74
N LEU A 232 -13.31 14.82 -8.99
CA LEU A 232 -12.95 15.67 -10.15
C LEU A 232 -13.88 16.87 -10.29
N ALA A 233 -15.20 16.71 -10.07
CA ALA A 233 -16.15 17.82 -10.11
C ALA A 233 -15.83 18.89 -9.05
N GLU A 234 -15.39 18.48 -7.87
CA GLU A 234 -15.09 19.37 -6.74
C GLU A 234 -13.67 19.95 -6.79
N LYS A 235 -12.67 19.11 -7.13
CA LYS A 235 -11.24 19.38 -6.98
C LYS A 235 -10.41 19.19 -8.25
N GLY A 236 -11.03 18.89 -9.38
CA GLY A 236 -10.31 18.65 -10.64
C GLY A 236 -9.51 19.85 -11.13
N ASN A 237 -9.89 21.08 -10.75
CA ASN A 237 -9.14 22.29 -11.08
C ASN A 237 -7.95 22.57 -10.16
N GLU A 238 -7.82 21.88 -9.03
CA GLU A 238 -6.70 22.01 -8.12
C GLU A 238 -5.47 21.25 -8.64
N LEU A 239 -4.31 21.90 -8.70
CA LEU A 239 -3.08 21.32 -9.23
C LEU A 239 -2.47 20.22 -8.32
N LYS A 240 -2.82 20.19 -7.02
CA LYS A 240 -2.15 19.36 -6.01
C LYS A 240 -3.07 18.45 -5.20
N SER A 241 -4.40 18.55 -5.39
CA SER A 241 -5.35 17.66 -4.70
C SER A 241 -5.05 16.18 -4.98
N GLU A 242 -5.29 15.32 -4.01
CA GLU A 242 -5.07 13.87 -4.15
C GLU A 242 -6.28 13.07 -3.66
N TYR A 243 -6.58 12.02 -4.39
CA TYR A 243 -7.64 11.06 -4.11
C TYR A 243 -7.05 9.80 -3.49
N TYR A 244 -7.23 9.66 -2.18
CA TYR A 244 -6.59 8.61 -1.37
C TYR A 244 -7.52 7.45 -1.05
N ILE A 245 -6.97 6.24 -0.90
CA ILE A 245 -7.70 5.04 -0.47
C ILE A 245 -8.41 5.26 0.87
N PRO A 246 -7.76 5.78 1.94
CA PRO A 246 -8.42 5.98 3.23
C PRO A 246 -9.67 6.88 3.17
N THR A 247 -9.66 7.88 2.29
CA THR A 247 -10.81 8.79 2.13
C THR A 247 -12.04 8.02 1.66
N LEU A 248 -11.92 7.23 0.60
CA LEU A 248 -13.04 6.44 0.09
C LEU A 248 -13.49 5.37 1.10
N VAL A 249 -12.53 4.68 1.74
CA VAL A 249 -12.86 3.67 2.75
C VAL A 249 -13.66 4.28 3.91
N ASN A 250 -13.24 5.44 4.44
CA ASN A 250 -13.98 6.15 5.48
C ASN A 250 -15.41 6.52 5.03
N ASP A 251 -15.57 7.00 3.80
CA ASP A 251 -16.90 7.38 3.26
C ASP A 251 -17.82 6.16 3.12
N LEU A 252 -17.28 5.03 2.66
CA LEU A 252 -18.03 3.78 2.53
C LEU A 252 -18.43 3.19 3.89
N ILE A 253 -17.56 3.26 4.89
CA ILE A 253 -17.87 2.84 6.26
C ILE A 253 -18.95 3.75 6.87
N ARG A 254 -18.78 5.06 6.80
CA ARG A 254 -19.71 6.03 7.37
C ARG A 254 -21.10 5.98 6.72
N SER A 255 -21.16 5.68 5.42
CA SER A 255 -22.43 5.49 4.70
C SER A 255 -23.04 4.11 4.86
N GLY A 256 -22.42 3.19 5.59
CA GLY A 256 -22.88 1.82 5.80
C GLY A 256 -22.80 0.92 4.56
N LYS A 257 -22.11 1.35 3.50
CA LYS A 257 -21.92 0.57 2.27
C LYS A 257 -20.86 -0.51 2.40
N ALA A 258 -19.92 -0.33 3.33
CA ALA A 258 -18.86 -1.31 3.57
C ALA A 258 -18.48 -1.41 5.05
N THR A 259 -17.87 -2.53 5.39
CA THR A 259 -17.15 -2.75 6.65
C THR A 259 -15.68 -3.03 6.32
N CYS A 260 -14.76 -2.60 7.17
CA CYS A 260 -13.34 -2.84 6.99
C CYS A 260 -12.75 -3.47 8.26
N ARG A 261 -12.38 -4.74 8.19
CA ARG A 261 -11.73 -5.44 9.30
C ARG A 261 -10.28 -5.00 9.43
N VAL A 262 -9.85 -4.61 10.63
CA VAL A 262 -8.42 -4.39 10.93
C VAL A 262 -7.82 -5.73 11.33
N LEU A 263 -6.91 -6.24 10.51
CA LEU A 263 -6.21 -7.50 10.73
C LEU A 263 -4.96 -7.23 11.57
N ASP A 264 -4.80 -7.94 12.66
CA ASP A 264 -3.57 -7.91 13.46
C ASP A 264 -2.50 -8.76 12.79
N THR A 265 -1.24 -8.34 12.92
CA THR A 265 -0.07 -9.05 12.39
C THR A 265 1.08 -9.05 13.38
N THR A 266 1.83 -10.15 13.38
CA THR A 266 3.11 -10.25 14.12
C THR A 266 4.28 -9.66 13.34
N SER A 267 4.11 -9.37 12.05
CA SER A 267 5.14 -8.76 11.20
C SER A 267 5.49 -7.34 11.65
N LYS A 268 6.73 -6.97 11.40
CA LYS A 268 7.20 -5.59 11.55
C LYS A 268 7.30 -4.96 10.18
N TRP A 269 6.71 -3.78 10.04
CA TRP A 269 6.89 -2.96 8.87
C TRP A 269 8.23 -2.23 8.92
N PHE A 270 8.86 -2.08 7.78
CA PHE A 270 9.95 -1.13 7.57
C PHE A 270 10.05 -0.72 6.10
N GLY A 271 10.68 0.41 5.86
CA GLY A 271 10.91 0.96 4.53
C GLY A 271 12.09 1.92 4.55
N VAL A 272 12.49 2.42 3.40
CA VAL A 272 13.51 3.45 3.27
C VAL A 272 12.79 4.80 3.15
N THR A 273 12.44 5.38 4.29
CA THR A 273 11.83 6.72 4.35
C THR A 273 12.89 7.80 4.13
N TYR A 274 14.01 7.64 4.80
CA TYR A 274 15.21 8.47 4.67
C TYR A 274 16.33 7.63 4.06
N ALA A 275 17.26 8.27 3.34
CA ALA A 275 18.42 7.56 2.78
C ALA A 275 19.25 6.83 3.86
N GLU A 276 19.30 7.41 5.05
CA GLU A 276 19.96 6.91 6.25
C GLU A 276 19.32 5.64 6.82
N ASP A 277 18.06 5.34 6.49
CA ASP A 277 17.37 4.10 6.91
C ASP A 277 17.95 2.86 6.20
N ARG A 278 18.55 3.03 5.01
CA ARG A 278 18.99 1.92 4.14
C ARG A 278 19.88 0.89 4.84
N PRO A 279 20.97 1.25 5.58
CA PRO A 279 21.80 0.27 6.27
C PRO A 279 21.01 -0.57 7.29
N GLN A 280 20.07 0.03 8.00
CA GLN A 280 19.23 -0.67 8.96
C GLN A 280 18.25 -1.63 8.27
N VAL A 281 17.67 -1.23 7.12
CA VAL A 281 16.81 -2.11 6.32
C VAL A 281 17.59 -3.33 5.84
N VAL A 282 18.81 -3.15 5.33
CA VAL A 282 19.69 -4.25 4.92
C VAL A 282 20.00 -5.18 6.10
N MET A 283 20.31 -4.65 7.28
CA MET A 283 20.53 -5.46 8.49
C MET A 283 19.29 -6.26 8.89
N LYS A 284 18.09 -5.65 8.84
CA LYS A 284 16.82 -6.33 9.16
C LYS A 284 16.54 -7.47 8.20
N ILE A 285 16.76 -7.28 6.91
CA ILE A 285 16.59 -8.32 5.88
C ILE A 285 17.58 -9.48 6.14
N ASN A 286 18.86 -9.18 6.34
CA ASN A 286 19.87 -10.20 6.62
C ASN A 286 19.54 -10.99 7.89
N ARG A 287 19.04 -10.35 8.93
CA ARG A 287 18.58 -11.01 10.14
C ARG A 287 17.43 -11.98 9.86
N LEU A 288 16.42 -11.58 9.07
CA LEU A 288 15.31 -12.45 8.71
C LEU A 288 15.78 -13.66 7.89
N ILE A 289 16.81 -13.51 7.06
CA ILE A 289 17.45 -14.62 6.35
C ILE A 289 18.17 -15.55 7.34
N GLN A 290 18.95 -15.02 8.29
CA GLN A 290 19.62 -15.81 9.31
C GLN A 290 18.64 -16.57 10.23
N GLU A 291 17.51 -15.98 10.53
CA GLU A 291 16.42 -16.60 11.30
C GLU A 291 15.61 -17.61 10.48
N GLY A 292 15.92 -17.83 9.20
CA GLY A 292 15.24 -18.78 8.32
C GLY A 292 13.85 -18.35 7.85
N VAL A 293 13.48 -17.07 8.02
CA VAL A 293 12.22 -16.51 7.53
C VAL A 293 12.22 -16.43 6.01
N TYR A 294 13.37 -16.07 5.43
CA TYR A 294 13.62 -16.06 3.98
C TYR A 294 14.82 -16.92 3.61
N PRO A 295 14.80 -17.53 2.42
CA PRO A 295 16.01 -18.14 1.86
C PRO A 295 17.03 -17.05 1.48
N ALA A 296 18.30 -17.43 1.35
CA ALA A 296 19.35 -16.50 0.92
C ALA A 296 19.11 -15.96 -0.51
N LYS A 297 18.42 -16.72 -1.36
CA LYS A 297 17.98 -16.33 -2.70
C LYS A 297 16.48 -16.59 -2.81
N LEU A 298 15.68 -15.59 -3.19
CA LEU A 298 14.22 -15.69 -3.23
C LEU A 298 13.70 -16.49 -4.44
N PHE A 299 14.32 -16.30 -5.62
CA PHE A 299 13.89 -16.86 -6.90
C PHE A 299 15.01 -17.52 -7.68
#